data_c15e144e1e1dd778fa5f26bc794bb002
#
_entry.id   c15e144e1e1dd778fa5f26bc794bb002
#
_cell.length_a   1.000
_cell.length_b   1.000
_cell.length_c   1.000
_cell.angle_alpha   90.00
_cell.angle_beta   90.00
_cell.angle_gamma   90.00
#
_symmetry.space_group_name_H-M   'P 1'
#
loop_
_entity.id
_entity.type
_entity.pdbx_description
1 polymer ?
#
loop_
_entity_poly.entity_id
_entity_poly.type
_entity_poly.pdbx_seq_one_letter_code
_entity_poly.pdbx_strand_id
1 'polypeptide(L)'
;MPTTLKPETPVERYAAANGAVIFRIAVEAFTDFYAWTYLVLAGDTITLFDTGSSYPATIRDLRRGFDLIRDEFGVPVTLADVQTILITHGHIDHYGGLNAVLPHTPHARVVVHELDLRILVNHDERVVVISKRMDNFLQQAGVSDERRARLMQMYLAAKAYFRPVEVHDVIRDDTTLPGGLEVFHTPGHCPGQLVIRVGDILLSTDQVLPRISPHQSPESIVNYTGLGHYLESLRKVRTITGIHLALGGHETPIPDLYARIGEIEVSHEQRLARVLDICRTPGPGLTVNEISRELFSALNGYNVLLGLEEAGAHVEYLYQRGQLAVTNLDEVERVPNPAIRYRRL
;
A
#
# COMPACT_ATOMS: atom_id res chain seq x y z
N MET A 1 -9.95 8.89 5.04
CA MET A 1 -8.59 8.38 5.24
C MET A 1 -8.29 8.42 6.72
N PRO A 2 -7.56 7.46 7.32
CA PRO A 2 -7.05 7.66 8.66
C PRO A 2 -6.14 8.91 8.64
N THR A 3 -6.26 9.77 9.61
CA THR A 3 -5.33 10.91 9.78
C THR A 3 -3.98 10.36 10.23
N THR A 4 -2.92 10.64 9.48
CA THR A 4 -1.56 10.42 9.95
C THR A 4 -1.12 11.67 10.73
N LEU A 5 -0.37 11.47 11.82
CA LEU A 5 0.18 12.61 12.54
C LEU A 5 1.07 13.43 11.59
N LYS A 6 0.91 14.76 11.62
CA LYS A 6 1.82 15.65 10.91
C LYS A 6 3.24 15.41 11.42
N PRO A 7 4.22 15.14 10.54
CA PRO A 7 5.61 14.97 10.94
C PRO A 7 6.15 16.21 11.67
N GLU A 8 6.89 16.00 12.75
CA GLU A 8 7.53 17.09 13.50
C GLU A 8 8.60 17.79 12.65
N THR A 9 9.34 16.99 11.88
CA THR A 9 10.37 17.46 10.95
C THR A 9 9.97 17.13 9.52
N PRO A 10 10.07 18.07 8.56
CA PRO A 10 9.73 17.81 7.18
C PRO A 10 10.77 16.93 6.46
N VAL A 11 12.01 16.89 6.96
CA VAL A 11 13.10 16.06 6.42
C VAL A 11 13.88 15.43 7.57
N GLU A 12 14.14 14.13 7.45
CA GLU A 12 15.00 13.37 8.34
C GLU A 12 16.17 12.77 7.55
N ARG A 13 17.37 12.68 8.14
CA ARG A 13 18.55 12.13 7.51
C ARG A 13 19.03 10.87 8.23
N TYR A 14 19.32 9.83 7.47
CA TYR A 14 19.87 8.57 7.96
C TYR A 14 21.16 8.22 7.18
N ALA A 15 22.14 7.66 7.85
CA ALA A 15 23.36 7.14 7.25
C ALA A 15 23.35 5.61 7.37
N ALA A 16 23.36 4.91 6.25
CA ALA A 16 23.43 3.46 6.22
C ALA A 16 24.87 2.96 6.35
N ALA A 17 25.06 1.74 6.87
CA ALA A 17 26.38 1.14 7.11
C ALA A 17 27.24 0.97 5.85
N ASN A 18 26.63 0.93 4.66
CA ASN A 18 27.31 0.89 3.37
C ASN A 18 27.76 2.27 2.84
N GLY A 19 27.59 3.33 3.63
CA GLY A 19 27.93 4.71 3.27
C GLY A 19 26.85 5.47 2.50
N ALA A 20 25.72 4.85 2.16
CA ALA A 20 24.60 5.54 1.54
C ALA A 20 23.94 6.51 2.54
N VAL A 21 23.40 7.60 2.02
CA VAL A 21 22.63 8.58 2.80
C VAL A 21 21.18 8.55 2.33
N ILE A 22 20.26 8.44 3.28
CA ILE A 22 18.83 8.42 3.05
C ILE A 22 18.25 9.71 3.63
N PHE A 23 17.54 10.48 2.80
CA PHE A 23 16.67 11.57 3.25
C PHE A 23 15.23 11.11 3.15
N ARG A 24 14.53 11.16 4.26
CA ARG A 24 13.12 10.87 4.38
C ARG A 24 12.36 12.20 4.37
N ILE A 25 11.56 12.44 3.35
CA ILE A 25 10.88 13.71 3.06
C ILE A 25 9.38 13.53 3.27
N ALA A 26 8.81 14.30 4.18
CA ALA A 26 7.37 14.29 4.43
C ALA A 26 6.62 15.04 3.35
N VAL A 27 5.57 14.44 2.78
CA VAL A 27 4.66 15.08 1.84
C VAL A 27 3.22 14.91 2.29
N GLU A 28 2.43 15.97 2.24
CA GLU A 28 1.00 15.89 2.46
C GLU A 28 0.35 15.29 1.23
N ALA A 29 0.04 13.99 1.29
CA ALA A 29 -0.55 13.25 0.18
C ALA A 29 -2.06 13.52 0.01
N PHE A 30 -2.77 13.78 1.12
CA PHE A 30 -4.15 14.26 1.17
C PHE A 30 -4.31 15.13 2.41
N THR A 31 -5.42 15.83 2.55
CA THR A 31 -5.68 16.67 3.74
C THR A 31 -5.48 15.88 5.03
N ASP A 32 -4.56 16.31 5.86
CA ASP A 32 -4.17 15.68 7.14
C ASP A 32 -3.69 14.23 7.01
N PHE A 33 -3.24 13.82 5.81
CA PHE A 33 -2.66 12.51 5.55
C PHE A 33 -1.28 12.66 4.90
N TYR A 34 -0.24 12.19 5.58
CA TYR A 34 1.16 12.32 5.17
C TYR A 34 1.74 10.98 4.72
N ALA A 35 2.48 11.02 3.62
CA ALA A 35 3.32 9.94 3.15
C ALA A 35 4.80 10.38 3.21
N TRP A 36 5.69 9.39 3.16
CA TRP A 36 7.12 9.63 3.09
C TRP A 36 7.65 9.25 1.70
N THR A 37 8.37 10.17 1.10
CA THR A 37 9.23 9.90 -0.05
C THR A 37 10.68 9.79 0.42
N TYR A 38 11.50 9.02 -0.27
CA TYR A 38 12.88 8.78 0.13
C TYR A 38 13.84 9.18 -0.98
N LEU A 39 14.76 10.10 -0.69
CA LEU A 39 15.89 10.38 -1.55
C LEU A 39 17.10 9.60 -1.03
N VAL A 40 17.64 8.69 -1.84
CA VAL A 40 18.80 7.87 -1.48
C VAL A 40 19.98 8.26 -2.35
N LEU A 41 21.06 8.65 -1.69
CA LEU A 41 22.37 8.94 -2.30
C LEU A 41 23.29 7.76 -2.00
N ALA A 42 23.63 6.96 -3.02
CA ALA A 42 24.45 5.76 -2.86
C ALA A 42 25.56 5.72 -3.92
N GLY A 43 26.78 6.08 -3.51
CA GLY A 43 27.87 6.36 -4.46
C GLY A 43 27.51 7.52 -5.39
N ASP A 44 27.59 7.29 -6.70
CA ASP A 44 27.25 8.29 -7.71
C ASP A 44 25.77 8.22 -8.13
N THR A 45 24.96 7.39 -7.44
CA THR A 45 23.54 7.22 -7.79
C THR A 45 22.62 8.04 -6.89
N ILE A 46 21.62 8.67 -7.49
CA ILE A 46 20.59 9.49 -6.85
C ILE A 46 19.23 8.90 -7.22
N THR A 47 18.60 8.23 -6.26
CA THR A 47 17.30 7.57 -6.46
C THR A 47 16.23 8.20 -5.56
N LEU A 48 15.11 8.58 -6.14
CA LEU A 48 13.91 8.99 -5.44
C LEU A 48 12.94 7.81 -5.39
N PHE A 49 12.53 7.41 -4.19
CA PHE A 49 11.49 6.39 -3.97
C PHE A 49 10.19 7.09 -3.65
N ASP A 50 9.18 6.79 -4.45
CA ASP A 50 7.84 7.37 -4.42
C ASP A 50 7.81 8.90 -4.66
N THR A 51 6.61 9.40 -4.92
CA THR A 51 6.42 10.81 -5.28
C THR A 51 5.24 11.45 -4.55
N GLY A 52 4.61 10.72 -3.61
CA GLY A 52 3.37 11.17 -2.98
C GLY A 52 2.17 11.09 -3.94
N SER A 53 1.17 11.93 -3.71
CA SER A 53 -0.06 11.97 -4.51
C SER A 53 -0.08 13.16 -5.50
N SER A 54 -1.18 13.26 -6.29
CA SER A 54 -1.47 14.43 -7.12
C SER A 54 -1.99 15.64 -6.34
N TYR A 55 -2.07 15.57 -5.01
CA TYR A 55 -2.51 16.67 -4.18
C TYR A 55 -1.52 17.85 -4.28
N PRO A 56 -2.00 19.11 -4.43
CA PRO A 56 -1.10 20.24 -4.68
C PRO A 56 -0.04 20.48 -3.60
N ALA A 57 -0.29 20.05 -2.35
CA ALA A 57 0.68 20.16 -1.28
C ALA A 57 1.89 19.23 -1.49
N THR A 58 1.71 18.07 -2.10
CA THR A 58 2.76 17.07 -2.30
C THR A 58 3.99 17.63 -3.02
N ILE A 59 3.82 18.23 -4.18
CA ILE A 59 4.97 18.77 -4.95
C ILE A 59 5.61 19.98 -4.27
N ARG A 60 4.81 20.80 -3.57
CA ARG A 60 5.33 21.91 -2.77
C ARG A 60 6.21 21.37 -1.64
N ASP A 61 5.75 20.35 -0.93
CA ASP A 61 6.45 19.76 0.23
C ASP A 61 7.70 19.01 -0.22
N LEU A 62 7.64 18.29 -1.35
CA LEU A 62 8.81 17.65 -1.94
C LEU A 62 9.89 18.64 -2.33
N ARG A 63 9.54 19.74 -3.01
CA ARG A 63 10.50 20.82 -3.36
C ARG A 63 11.12 21.43 -2.11
N ARG A 64 10.30 21.75 -1.11
CA ARG A 64 10.78 22.24 0.18
C ARG A 64 11.74 21.24 0.83
N GLY A 65 11.47 19.95 0.72
CA GLY A 65 12.36 18.89 1.21
C GLY A 65 13.75 18.97 0.57
N PHE A 66 13.83 19.12 -0.76
CA PHE A 66 15.12 19.32 -1.47
C PHE A 66 15.82 20.63 -1.09
N ASP A 67 15.08 21.73 -0.88
CA ASP A 67 15.67 22.98 -0.39
C ASP A 67 16.28 22.80 1.02
N LEU A 68 15.57 22.12 1.94
CA LEU A 68 16.08 21.82 3.27
C LEU A 68 17.31 20.90 3.24
N ILE A 69 17.33 19.88 2.36
CA ILE A 69 18.51 19.01 2.17
C ILE A 69 19.72 19.84 1.77
N ARG A 70 19.58 20.78 0.87
CA ARG A 70 20.66 21.69 0.45
C ARG A 70 21.07 22.64 1.58
N ASP A 71 20.09 23.31 2.19
CA ASP A 71 20.35 24.47 3.06
C ASP A 71 20.71 24.05 4.50
N GLU A 72 20.11 23.01 5.05
CA GLU A 72 20.31 22.55 6.43
C GLU A 72 21.32 21.39 6.54
N PHE A 73 21.32 20.48 5.54
CA PHE A 73 22.24 19.34 5.56
C PHE A 73 23.49 19.54 4.69
N GLY A 74 23.60 20.65 3.95
CA GLY A 74 24.76 21.00 3.12
C GLY A 74 24.98 20.08 1.92
N VAL A 75 23.93 19.39 1.45
CA VAL A 75 24.00 18.48 0.29
C VAL A 75 23.42 19.17 -0.94
N PRO A 76 24.26 19.54 -1.93
CA PRO A 76 23.85 20.35 -3.09
C PRO A 76 23.12 19.50 -4.13
N VAL A 77 22.03 18.84 -3.74
CA VAL A 77 21.19 18.02 -4.62
C VAL A 77 19.89 18.72 -4.94
N THR A 78 19.42 18.59 -6.17
CA THR A 78 18.15 19.13 -6.67
C THR A 78 17.30 18.02 -7.30
N LEU A 79 16.04 18.31 -7.61
CA LEU A 79 15.19 17.38 -8.36
C LEU A 79 15.76 17.05 -9.74
N ALA A 80 16.50 17.97 -10.38
CA ALA A 80 17.11 17.73 -11.69
C ALA A 80 18.26 16.72 -11.66
N ASP A 81 18.83 16.47 -10.48
CA ASP A 81 19.93 15.52 -10.30
C ASP A 81 19.43 14.08 -10.08
N VAL A 82 18.11 13.87 -9.87
CA VAL A 82 17.51 12.55 -9.70
C VAL A 82 17.66 11.74 -10.98
N GLN A 83 18.28 10.57 -10.86
CA GLN A 83 18.57 9.68 -11.99
C GLN A 83 17.51 8.57 -12.13
N THR A 84 16.91 8.15 -11.01
CA THR A 84 15.89 7.12 -10.97
C THR A 84 14.75 7.54 -10.05
N ILE A 85 13.51 7.40 -10.51
CA ILE A 85 12.33 7.44 -9.67
C ILE A 85 11.77 6.02 -9.63
N LEU A 86 11.85 5.36 -8.48
CA LEU A 86 11.29 4.04 -8.27
C LEU A 86 9.99 4.16 -7.49
N ILE A 87 8.90 3.69 -8.09
CA ILE A 87 7.60 3.59 -7.42
C ILE A 87 7.55 2.25 -6.69
N THR A 88 7.40 2.33 -5.37
CA THR A 88 7.47 1.15 -4.50
C THR A 88 6.24 0.28 -4.59
N HIS A 89 5.07 0.87 -4.85
CA HIS A 89 3.82 0.14 -5.06
C HIS A 89 2.69 1.01 -5.66
N GLY A 90 1.60 0.37 -6.03
CA GLY A 90 0.51 0.94 -6.81
C GLY A 90 -0.57 1.70 -6.04
N HIS A 91 -0.29 2.30 -4.87
CA HIS A 91 -1.21 3.20 -4.20
C HIS A 91 -0.98 4.66 -4.61
N ILE A 92 -2.09 5.41 -4.71
CA ILE A 92 -2.09 6.76 -5.31
C ILE A 92 -1.27 7.78 -4.50
N ASP A 93 -1.08 7.57 -3.23
CA ASP A 93 -0.27 8.39 -2.33
C ASP A 93 1.25 8.09 -2.43
N HIS A 94 1.64 7.15 -3.28
CA HIS A 94 3.03 6.83 -3.61
C HIS A 94 3.40 7.18 -5.05
N TYR A 95 2.54 6.85 -6.04
CA TYR A 95 2.85 7.15 -7.44
C TYR A 95 2.17 8.42 -7.98
N GLY A 96 1.13 8.92 -7.31
CA GLY A 96 0.25 9.95 -7.87
C GLY A 96 0.91 11.29 -8.15
N GLY A 97 2.03 11.59 -7.48
CA GLY A 97 2.82 12.80 -7.69
C GLY A 97 3.68 12.80 -8.95
N LEU A 98 3.84 11.66 -9.66
CA LEU A 98 4.71 11.55 -10.85
C LEU A 98 4.47 12.64 -11.89
N ASN A 99 3.21 12.93 -12.22
CA ASN A 99 2.90 13.95 -13.22
C ASN A 99 3.40 15.36 -12.83
N ALA A 100 3.50 15.65 -11.53
CA ALA A 100 4.01 16.92 -11.02
C ALA A 100 5.54 16.92 -10.84
N VAL A 101 6.14 15.75 -10.59
CA VAL A 101 7.59 15.60 -10.36
C VAL A 101 8.38 15.52 -11.66
N LEU A 102 7.91 14.76 -12.66
CA LEU A 102 8.61 14.50 -13.92
C LEU A 102 9.08 15.76 -14.65
N PRO A 103 8.33 16.89 -14.71
CA PRO A 103 8.82 18.12 -15.32
C PRO A 103 10.08 18.71 -14.66
N HIS A 104 10.41 18.28 -13.44
CA HIS A 104 11.56 18.77 -12.65
C HIS A 104 12.69 17.74 -12.55
N THR A 105 12.50 16.54 -13.10
CA THR A 105 13.47 15.43 -13.11
C THR A 105 13.75 14.99 -14.55
N PRO A 106 14.30 15.86 -15.43
CA PRO A 106 14.35 15.65 -16.87
C PRO A 106 15.19 14.44 -17.31
N HIS A 107 16.04 13.92 -16.43
CA HIS A 107 16.93 12.80 -16.70
C HIS A 107 16.54 11.53 -15.96
N ALA A 108 15.48 11.58 -15.11
CA ALA A 108 15.10 10.46 -14.29
C ALA A 108 14.41 9.35 -15.11
N ARG A 109 14.83 8.12 -14.87
CA ARG A 109 14.17 6.92 -15.37
C ARG A 109 13.11 6.50 -14.36
N VAL A 110 11.88 6.30 -14.81
CA VAL A 110 10.79 5.77 -13.97
C VAL A 110 10.87 4.25 -13.96
N VAL A 111 10.89 3.69 -12.76
CA VAL A 111 10.99 2.24 -12.52
C VAL A 111 9.83 1.81 -11.64
N VAL A 112 9.25 0.64 -11.92
CA VAL A 112 8.15 0.06 -11.14
C VAL A 112 8.20 -1.48 -11.25
N HIS A 113 7.56 -2.18 -10.33
CA HIS A 113 7.35 -3.62 -10.48
C HIS A 113 6.33 -3.93 -11.60
N GLU A 114 6.55 -5.04 -12.37
CA GLU A 114 5.70 -5.37 -13.53
C GLU A 114 4.20 -5.50 -13.20
N LEU A 115 3.87 -5.98 -12.00
CA LEU A 115 2.47 -6.15 -11.58
C LEU A 115 1.76 -4.81 -11.32
N ASP A 116 2.51 -3.73 -11.11
CA ASP A 116 1.96 -2.37 -10.96
C ASP A 116 2.18 -1.48 -12.21
N LEU A 117 2.83 -2.01 -13.27
CA LEU A 117 3.10 -1.29 -14.50
C LEU A 117 1.84 -0.64 -15.10
N ARG A 118 0.73 -1.40 -15.18
CA ARG A 118 -0.53 -0.91 -15.77
C ARG A 118 -1.14 0.29 -15.05
N ILE A 119 -0.86 0.45 -13.75
CA ILE A 119 -1.31 1.62 -13.00
C ILE A 119 -0.71 2.90 -13.55
N LEU A 120 0.54 2.84 -14.03
CA LEU A 120 1.26 3.99 -14.55
C LEU A 120 1.04 4.22 -16.06
N VAL A 121 1.05 3.16 -16.87
CA VAL A 121 1.01 3.28 -18.33
C VAL A 121 -0.40 3.17 -18.94
N ASN A 122 -1.31 2.45 -18.28
CA ASN A 122 -2.70 2.21 -18.71
C ASN A 122 -3.69 2.57 -17.61
N HIS A 123 -3.49 3.70 -16.95
CA HIS A 123 -4.23 4.11 -15.75
C HIS A 123 -5.75 4.05 -15.93
N ASP A 124 -6.29 4.65 -17.00
CA ASP A 124 -7.73 4.72 -17.23
C ASP A 124 -8.35 3.33 -17.39
N GLU A 125 -7.73 2.46 -18.19
CA GLU A 125 -8.15 1.05 -18.34
C GLU A 125 -8.14 0.34 -16.96
N ARG A 126 -7.04 0.50 -16.23
CA ARG A 126 -6.85 -0.12 -14.91
C ARG A 126 -7.93 0.34 -13.92
N VAL A 127 -8.24 1.64 -13.89
CA VAL A 127 -9.30 2.20 -13.04
C VAL A 127 -10.66 1.62 -13.40
N VAL A 128 -11.02 1.56 -14.68
CA VAL A 128 -12.31 0.98 -15.14
C VAL A 128 -12.42 -0.49 -14.75
N VAL A 129 -11.39 -1.30 -15.03
CA VAL A 129 -11.41 -2.75 -14.74
C VAL A 129 -11.51 -3.01 -13.25
N ILE A 130 -10.71 -2.34 -12.44
CA ILE A 130 -10.71 -2.58 -10.99
C ILE A 130 -11.95 -1.99 -10.30
N SER A 131 -12.45 -0.84 -10.76
CA SER A 131 -13.69 -0.31 -10.21
C SER A 131 -14.87 -1.24 -10.47
N LYS A 132 -14.90 -1.94 -11.62
CA LYS A 132 -15.94 -2.96 -11.88
C LYS A 132 -15.82 -4.16 -10.94
N ARG A 133 -14.60 -4.64 -10.68
CA ARG A 133 -14.35 -5.72 -9.71
C ARG A 133 -14.73 -5.29 -8.28
N MET A 134 -14.37 -4.06 -7.91
CA MET A 134 -14.74 -3.48 -6.61
C MET A 134 -16.27 -3.37 -6.45
N ASP A 135 -16.97 -2.89 -7.47
CA ASP A 135 -18.44 -2.81 -7.46
C ASP A 135 -19.07 -4.20 -7.27
N ASN A 136 -18.58 -5.22 -8.00
CA ASN A 136 -19.03 -6.61 -7.84
C ASN A 136 -18.71 -7.14 -6.43
N PHE A 137 -17.52 -6.88 -5.89
CA PHE A 137 -17.18 -7.27 -4.53
C PHE A 137 -18.13 -6.64 -3.50
N LEU A 138 -18.40 -5.34 -3.60
CA LEU A 138 -19.31 -4.65 -2.69
C LEU A 138 -20.74 -5.21 -2.77
N GLN A 139 -21.20 -5.59 -3.97
CA GLN A 139 -22.49 -6.26 -4.16
C GLN A 139 -22.50 -7.63 -3.48
N GLN A 140 -21.51 -8.47 -3.72
CA GLN A 140 -21.34 -9.78 -3.10
C GLN A 140 -21.14 -9.69 -1.59
N ALA A 141 -20.52 -8.60 -1.10
CA ALA A 141 -20.39 -8.30 0.32
C ALA A 141 -21.74 -7.93 0.99
N GLY A 142 -22.83 -7.79 0.24
CA GLY A 142 -24.16 -7.43 0.78
C GLY A 142 -24.30 -5.94 1.10
N VAL A 143 -23.58 -5.08 0.40
CA VAL A 143 -23.73 -3.62 0.51
C VAL A 143 -24.93 -3.17 -0.34
N SER A 144 -25.84 -2.38 0.23
CA SER A 144 -27.01 -1.86 -0.50
C SER A 144 -26.61 -0.96 -1.67
N ASP A 145 -27.41 -0.93 -2.72
CA ASP A 145 -27.14 -0.20 -3.97
C ASP A 145 -26.80 1.28 -3.71
N GLU A 146 -27.57 1.95 -2.86
CA GLU A 146 -27.35 3.36 -2.51
C GLU A 146 -26.00 3.58 -1.82
N ARG A 147 -25.65 2.72 -0.86
CA ARG A 147 -24.37 2.80 -0.14
C ARG A 147 -23.20 2.44 -1.05
N ARG A 148 -23.37 1.43 -1.92
CA ARG A 148 -22.38 1.01 -2.91
C ARG A 148 -22.05 2.14 -3.88
N ALA A 149 -23.07 2.82 -4.43
CA ALA A 149 -22.87 3.96 -5.32
C ALA A 149 -22.04 5.08 -4.65
N ARG A 150 -22.31 5.39 -3.38
CA ARG A 150 -21.54 6.38 -2.61
C ARG A 150 -20.08 5.95 -2.39
N LEU A 151 -19.83 4.69 -2.02
CA LEU A 151 -18.48 4.16 -1.83
C LEU A 151 -17.70 4.17 -3.14
N MET A 152 -18.32 3.78 -4.26
CA MET A 152 -17.70 3.82 -5.58
C MET A 152 -17.36 5.25 -6.03
N GLN A 153 -18.22 6.22 -5.75
CA GLN A 153 -17.93 7.63 -6.04
C GLN A 153 -16.67 8.10 -5.27
N MET A 154 -16.56 7.77 -3.99
CA MET A 154 -15.38 8.10 -3.17
C MET A 154 -14.12 7.40 -3.68
N TYR A 155 -14.22 6.12 -4.06
CA TYR A 155 -13.12 5.34 -4.62
C TYR A 155 -12.56 5.95 -5.91
N LEU A 156 -13.45 6.37 -6.81
CA LEU A 156 -13.08 6.96 -8.11
C LEU A 156 -12.53 8.38 -7.97
N ALA A 157 -13.06 9.19 -7.04
CA ALA A 157 -12.62 10.57 -6.84
C ALA A 157 -11.12 10.66 -6.50
N ALA A 158 -10.59 9.71 -5.74
CA ALA A 158 -9.16 9.67 -5.39
C ALA A 158 -8.24 9.39 -6.59
N LYS A 159 -8.76 8.82 -7.69
CA LYS A 159 -7.98 8.37 -8.86
C LYS A 159 -8.13 9.26 -10.09
N ALA A 160 -8.99 10.27 -10.04
CA ALA A 160 -9.40 11.06 -11.21
C ALA A 160 -8.30 11.97 -11.81
N TYR A 161 -7.20 12.21 -11.12
CA TYR A 161 -6.23 13.27 -11.50
C TYR A 161 -4.90 12.74 -12.01
N PHE A 162 -4.67 11.44 -12.08
CA PHE A 162 -3.44 10.88 -12.62
C PHE A 162 -3.54 10.69 -14.14
N ARG A 163 -2.47 11.03 -14.85
CA ARG A 163 -2.33 10.78 -16.30
C ARG A 163 -1.25 9.74 -16.52
N PRO A 164 -1.42 8.82 -17.49
CA PRO A 164 -0.39 7.85 -17.85
C PRO A 164 0.98 8.49 -18.06
N VAL A 165 2.02 7.80 -17.59
CA VAL A 165 3.42 8.21 -17.73
C VAL A 165 4.22 7.11 -18.42
N GLU A 166 5.34 7.48 -19.02
CA GLU A 166 6.30 6.51 -19.55
C GLU A 166 7.04 5.83 -18.40
N VAL A 167 7.14 4.51 -18.48
CA VAL A 167 7.95 3.68 -17.57
C VAL A 167 9.15 3.18 -18.36
N HIS A 168 10.35 3.39 -17.83
CA HIS A 168 11.60 3.11 -18.51
C HIS A 168 12.14 1.71 -18.22
N ASP A 169 11.96 1.23 -16.98
CA ASP A 169 12.42 -0.08 -16.55
C ASP A 169 11.39 -0.76 -15.65
N VAL A 170 11.39 -2.09 -15.70
CA VAL A 170 10.43 -2.93 -14.97
C VAL A 170 11.18 -3.95 -14.13
N ILE A 171 10.90 -3.96 -12.82
CA ILE A 171 11.38 -4.99 -11.90
C ILE A 171 10.41 -6.18 -11.95
N ARG A 172 10.95 -7.42 -12.03
CA ARG A 172 10.17 -8.67 -12.07
C ARG A 172 10.38 -9.54 -10.85
N ASP A 173 11.61 -9.57 -10.39
CA ASP A 173 12.07 -10.41 -9.28
C ASP A 173 12.95 -9.59 -8.33
N ASP A 174 13.37 -10.20 -7.23
CA ASP A 174 14.36 -9.61 -6.35
C ASP A 174 15.63 -9.27 -7.15
N THR A 175 16.13 -8.06 -6.94
CA THR A 175 17.25 -7.54 -7.74
C THR A 175 18.09 -6.56 -6.95
N THR A 176 19.26 -6.26 -7.47
CA THR A 176 20.12 -5.18 -6.93
C THR A 176 20.22 -4.07 -7.96
N LEU A 177 19.83 -2.88 -7.59
CA LEU A 177 19.95 -1.67 -8.40
C LEU A 177 21.33 -1.01 -8.19
N PRO A 178 21.73 -0.08 -9.09
CA PRO A 178 22.93 0.73 -8.89
C PRO A 178 22.99 1.37 -7.50
N GLY A 179 24.19 1.51 -6.95
CA GLY A 179 24.38 1.98 -5.56
C GLY A 179 24.24 0.86 -4.51
N GLY A 180 24.06 -0.40 -4.93
CA GLY A 180 23.93 -1.54 -4.00
C GLY A 180 22.58 -1.55 -3.28
N LEU A 181 21.52 -1.05 -3.91
CA LEU A 181 20.17 -1.05 -3.38
C LEU A 181 19.52 -2.41 -3.67
N GLU A 182 19.35 -3.24 -2.64
CA GLU A 182 18.73 -4.56 -2.76
C GLU A 182 17.20 -4.41 -2.71
N VAL A 183 16.50 -4.78 -3.78
CA VAL A 183 15.06 -4.67 -3.92
C VAL A 183 14.43 -6.05 -3.82
N PHE A 184 13.40 -6.18 -2.99
CA PHE A 184 12.66 -7.42 -2.78
C PHE A 184 11.18 -7.21 -3.11
N HIS A 185 10.63 -8.10 -3.93
CA HIS A 185 9.20 -8.14 -4.21
C HIS A 185 8.43 -8.80 -3.06
N THR A 186 7.46 -8.08 -2.51
CA THR A 186 6.69 -8.48 -1.31
C THR A 186 5.19 -8.24 -1.52
N PRO A 187 4.53 -9.02 -2.41
CA PRO A 187 3.13 -8.82 -2.74
C PRO A 187 2.19 -9.05 -1.55
N GLY A 188 0.97 -8.55 -1.67
CA GLY A 188 -0.10 -8.72 -0.69
C GLY A 188 -0.81 -7.43 -0.36
N HIS A 189 -0.12 -6.41 0.13
CA HIS A 189 -0.66 -5.06 0.28
C HIS A 189 -0.98 -4.43 -1.09
N CYS A 190 -0.03 -4.53 -2.02
CA CYS A 190 -0.21 -4.28 -3.45
C CYS A 190 0.44 -5.41 -4.27
N PRO A 191 0.03 -5.61 -5.54
CA PRO A 191 0.62 -6.63 -6.40
C PRO A 191 2.12 -6.46 -6.58
N GLY A 192 2.56 -5.24 -6.87
CA GLY A 192 3.95 -4.88 -7.13
C GLY A 192 4.68 -4.30 -5.93
N GLN A 193 4.23 -4.56 -4.70
CA GLN A 193 4.86 -4.03 -3.49
C GLN A 193 6.33 -4.40 -3.40
N LEU A 194 7.19 -3.40 -3.19
CA LEU A 194 8.63 -3.55 -3.01
C LEU A 194 9.06 -3.07 -1.63
N VAL A 195 10.06 -3.76 -1.07
CA VAL A 195 10.86 -3.23 0.04
C VAL A 195 12.32 -3.13 -0.41
N ILE A 196 13.06 -2.16 0.10
CA ILE A 196 14.40 -1.86 -0.38
C ILE A 196 15.39 -1.84 0.79
N ARG A 197 16.40 -2.70 0.72
CA ARG A 197 17.52 -2.68 1.67
C ARG A 197 18.59 -1.73 1.21
N VAL A 198 18.97 -0.82 2.09
CA VAL A 198 20.09 0.14 1.91
C VAL A 198 21.06 -0.09 3.05
N GLY A 199 22.07 -0.93 2.83
CA GLY A 199 23.00 -1.34 3.88
C GLY A 199 22.29 -2.09 5.02
N ASP A 200 22.20 -1.46 6.18
CA ASP A 200 21.53 -1.96 7.40
C ASP A 200 20.18 -1.29 7.70
N ILE A 201 19.67 -0.50 6.75
CA ILE A 201 18.34 0.14 6.83
C ILE A 201 17.42 -0.49 5.78
N LEU A 202 16.16 -0.78 6.15
CA LEU A 202 15.13 -1.23 5.24
C LEU A 202 14.11 -0.12 4.99
N LEU A 203 13.94 0.31 3.74
CA LEU A 203 12.75 1.04 3.34
C LEU A 203 11.62 0.01 3.26
N SER A 204 10.87 -0.14 4.34
CA SER A 204 9.79 -1.14 4.43
C SER A 204 8.53 -0.70 3.70
N THR A 205 8.47 0.57 3.29
CA THR A 205 7.33 1.16 2.58
C THR A 205 6.00 0.80 3.26
N ASP A 206 4.99 0.34 2.54
CA ASP A 206 3.74 -0.10 3.14
C ASP A 206 3.66 -1.62 3.39
N GLN A 207 4.80 -2.32 3.34
CA GLN A 207 4.86 -3.72 3.76
C GLN A 207 4.86 -3.85 5.29
N VAL A 208 5.57 -2.96 6.00
CA VAL A 208 5.59 -2.92 7.46
C VAL A 208 5.47 -1.48 7.92
N LEU A 209 4.42 -1.16 8.70
CA LEU A 209 4.17 0.15 9.29
C LEU A 209 4.28 0.07 10.83
N PRO A 210 4.68 1.17 11.52
CA PRO A 210 5.06 1.10 12.92
C PRO A 210 3.90 0.84 13.89
N ARG A 211 2.69 1.31 13.61
CA ARG A 211 1.55 1.22 14.55
C ARG A 211 0.35 0.49 13.98
N ILE A 212 0.00 0.76 12.73
CA ILE A 212 -1.12 0.09 12.07
C ILE A 212 -0.62 -1.14 11.29
N SER A 213 -1.45 -2.16 11.14
CA SER A 213 -1.22 -3.20 10.12
C SER A 213 -1.60 -2.60 8.76
N PRO A 214 -0.73 -2.74 7.73
CA PRO A 214 -1.07 -2.33 6.38
C PRO A 214 -2.39 -2.93 5.93
N HIS A 215 -3.19 -2.10 5.23
CA HIS A 215 -4.49 -2.48 4.72
C HIS A 215 -4.40 -3.67 3.76
N GLN A 216 -5.36 -4.61 3.85
CA GLN A 216 -5.47 -5.77 2.98
C GLN A 216 -6.75 -5.69 2.14
N SER A 217 -6.59 -5.89 0.83
CA SER A 217 -7.71 -5.99 -0.11
C SER A 217 -7.88 -7.45 -0.56
N PRO A 218 -9.10 -7.95 -0.81
CA PRO A 218 -9.29 -9.29 -1.33
C PRO A 218 -8.61 -9.52 -2.68
N GLU A 219 -8.04 -10.70 -2.90
CA GLU A 219 -7.43 -11.06 -4.18
C GLU A 219 -8.46 -11.11 -5.32
N SER A 220 -9.73 -11.37 -5.01
CA SER A 220 -10.84 -11.30 -5.95
C SER A 220 -11.02 -9.91 -6.60
N ILE A 221 -10.56 -8.84 -5.96
CA ILE A 221 -10.54 -7.48 -6.54
C ILE A 221 -9.29 -7.28 -7.39
N VAL A 222 -8.12 -7.61 -6.83
CA VAL A 222 -6.82 -7.44 -7.48
C VAL A 222 -5.96 -8.68 -7.23
N ASN A 223 -5.53 -9.35 -8.29
CA ASN A 223 -4.66 -10.52 -8.19
C ASN A 223 -3.35 -10.15 -7.48
N TYR A 224 -2.78 -11.08 -6.73
CA TYR A 224 -1.56 -10.93 -5.93
C TYR A 224 -1.69 -9.96 -4.72
N THR A 225 -2.90 -9.47 -4.41
CA THR A 225 -3.19 -8.87 -3.11
C THR A 225 -3.74 -9.92 -2.15
N GLY A 226 -4.05 -9.50 -0.94
CA GLY A 226 -4.74 -10.32 0.05
C GLY A 226 -3.84 -10.93 1.13
N LEU A 227 -4.50 -11.37 2.18
CA LEU A 227 -3.84 -11.76 3.42
C LEU A 227 -2.86 -12.92 3.25
N GLY A 228 -3.12 -13.85 2.33
CA GLY A 228 -2.22 -14.98 2.08
C GLY A 228 -0.85 -14.53 1.58
N HIS A 229 -0.84 -13.76 0.50
CA HIS A 229 0.38 -13.18 -0.08
C HIS A 229 1.10 -12.26 0.92
N TYR A 230 0.34 -11.45 1.66
CA TYR A 230 0.90 -10.53 2.65
C TYR A 230 1.65 -11.26 3.78
N LEU A 231 1.07 -12.32 4.35
CA LEU A 231 1.72 -13.11 5.39
C LEU A 231 2.96 -13.87 4.87
N GLU A 232 2.94 -14.34 3.63
CA GLU A 232 4.11 -14.93 2.99
C GLU A 232 5.21 -13.89 2.79
N SER A 233 4.87 -12.70 2.36
CA SER A 233 5.78 -11.57 2.21
C SER A 233 6.37 -11.10 3.54
N LEU A 234 5.61 -11.08 4.63
CA LEU A 234 6.16 -10.81 5.97
C LEU A 234 7.22 -11.84 6.37
N ARG A 235 6.98 -13.15 6.10
CA ARG A 235 7.98 -14.20 6.34
C ARG A 235 9.22 -13.99 5.48
N LYS A 236 9.07 -13.58 4.22
CA LYS A 236 10.20 -13.23 3.34
C LYS A 236 11.00 -12.06 3.92
N VAL A 237 10.34 -10.96 4.31
CA VAL A 237 11.02 -9.79 4.93
C VAL A 237 11.78 -10.20 6.19
N ARG A 238 11.23 -11.11 7.00
CA ARG A 238 11.92 -11.64 8.19
C ARG A 238 13.24 -12.33 7.87
N THR A 239 13.45 -12.85 6.66
CA THR A 239 14.71 -13.46 6.24
C THR A 239 15.79 -12.45 5.84
N ILE A 240 15.44 -11.18 5.65
CA ILE A 240 16.38 -10.09 5.38
C ILE A 240 17.07 -9.72 6.70
N THR A 241 18.24 -10.27 6.95
CA THR A 241 18.95 -10.13 8.23
C THR A 241 19.83 -8.87 8.29
N GLY A 242 20.19 -8.44 9.50
CA GLY A 242 21.11 -7.31 9.71
C GLY A 242 20.45 -5.93 9.56
N ILE A 243 19.15 -5.85 9.65
CA ILE A 243 18.40 -4.59 9.64
C ILE A 243 18.30 -4.06 11.07
N HIS A 244 18.86 -2.87 11.32
CA HIS A 244 18.77 -2.20 12.61
C HIS A 244 17.66 -1.15 12.67
N LEU A 245 17.20 -0.70 11.52
CA LEU A 245 16.13 0.32 11.39
C LEU A 245 15.29 0.03 10.15
N ALA A 246 13.95 0.13 10.26
CA ALA A 246 13.10 0.16 9.09
C ALA A 246 12.33 1.49 8.99
N LEU A 247 12.09 1.92 7.77
CA LEU A 247 11.44 3.18 7.42
C LEU A 247 10.21 2.88 6.56
N GLY A 248 9.02 3.09 7.13
CA GLY A 248 7.73 2.86 6.45
C GLY A 248 7.30 4.00 5.56
N GLY A 249 6.35 3.76 4.66
CA GLY A 249 5.73 4.80 3.82
C GLY A 249 4.95 5.84 4.63
N HIS A 250 4.58 5.51 5.86
CA HIS A 250 3.83 6.37 6.78
C HIS A 250 4.41 6.33 8.19
N GLU A 251 3.99 7.28 9.04
CA GLU A 251 4.24 7.35 10.47
C GLU A 251 5.75 7.46 10.85
N THR A 252 6.16 6.92 12.00
CA THR A 252 7.51 7.03 12.57
C THR A 252 8.43 5.91 12.09
N PRO A 253 9.76 6.02 12.25
CA PRO A 253 10.68 4.90 12.04
C PRO A 253 10.35 3.69 12.94
N ILE A 254 10.78 2.51 12.49
CA ILE A 254 10.57 1.21 13.17
C ILE A 254 11.93 0.72 13.70
N PRO A 255 12.20 0.86 15.00
CA PRO A 255 13.50 0.52 15.56
C PRO A 255 13.76 -0.99 15.66
N ASP A 256 12.71 -1.80 15.72
CA ASP A 256 12.80 -3.27 15.71
C ASP A 256 11.81 -3.83 14.68
N LEU A 257 12.32 -4.03 13.46
CA LEU A 257 11.56 -4.59 12.35
C LEU A 257 10.97 -5.96 12.67
N TYR A 258 11.76 -6.82 13.31
CA TYR A 258 11.39 -8.23 13.50
C TYR A 258 10.33 -8.39 14.59
N ALA A 259 10.43 -7.62 15.66
CA ALA A 259 9.39 -7.54 16.69
C ALA A 259 8.09 -6.99 16.06
N ARG A 260 8.17 -5.93 15.24
CA ARG A 260 7.01 -5.34 14.60
C ARG A 260 6.31 -6.30 13.62
N ILE A 261 7.05 -7.08 12.85
CA ILE A 261 6.48 -8.14 12.00
C ILE A 261 5.69 -9.13 12.86
N GLY A 262 6.24 -9.57 14.00
CA GLY A 262 5.54 -10.46 14.93
C GLY A 262 4.23 -9.88 15.46
N GLU A 263 4.21 -8.59 15.82
CA GLU A 263 2.99 -7.90 16.26
C GLU A 263 1.91 -7.86 15.17
N ILE A 264 2.31 -7.62 13.90
CA ILE A 264 1.40 -7.61 12.75
C ILE A 264 0.82 -9.02 12.53
N GLU A 265 1.66 -10.07 12.56
CA GLU A 265 1.22 -11.45 12.42
C GLU A 265 0.19 -11.80 13.49
N VAL A 266 0.46 -11.50 14.76
CA VAL A 266 -0.47 -11.70 15.89
C VAL A 266 -1.78 -10.93 15.70
N SER A 267 -1.72 -9.70 15.22
CA SER A 267 -2.91 -8.89 14.95
C SER A 267 -3.81 -9.55 13.89
N HIS A 268 -3.23 -10.08 12.80
CA HIS A 268 -4.00 -10.81 11.79
C HIS A 268 -4.54 -12.15 12.30
N GLU A 269 -3.78 -12.91 13.10
CA GLU A 269 -4.26 -14.13 13.75
C GLU A 269 -5.48 -13.85 14.65
N GLN A 270 -5.42 -12.81 15.48
CA GLN A 270 -6.53 -12.40 16.33
C GLN A 270 -7.76 -12.00 15.50
N ARG A 271 -7.57 -11.29 14.38
CA ARG A 271 -8.66 -10.88 13.49
C ARG A 271 -9.27 -12.08 12.78
N LEU A 272 -8.47 -13.06 12.33
CA LEU A 272 -8.95 -14.34 11.78
C LEU A 272 -9.78 -15.12 12.80
N ALA A 273 -9.30 -15.24 14.03
CA ALA A 273 -10.03 -15.89 15.11
C ALA A 273 -11.38 -15.18 15.38
N ARG A 274 -11.38 -13.83 15.37
CA ARG A 274 -12.60 -13.04 15.54
C ARG A 274 -13.60 -13.26 14.40
N VAL A 275 -13.17 -13.34 13.14
CA VAL A 275 -14.03 -13.67 11.99
C VAL A 275 -14.68 -15.06 12.20
N LEU A 276 -13.89 -16.05 12.60
CA LEU A 276 -14.42 -17.41 12.86
C LEU A 276 -15.44 -17.43 14.00
N ASP A 277 -15.25 -16.61 15.04
CA ASP A 277 -16.20 -16.51 16.14
C ASP A 277 -17.51 -15.82 15.72
N ILE A 278 -17.43 -14.76 14.95
CA ILE A 278 -18.58 -14.06 14.35
C ILE A 278 -19.38 -15.05 13.46
N CYS A 279 -18.70 -15.81 12.62
CA CYS A 279 -19.31 -16.77 11.70
C CYS A 279 -19.82 -18.06 12.38
N ARG A 280 -19.64 -18.22 13.69
CA ARG A 280 -20.17 -19.36 14.47
C ARG A 280 -21.66 -19.22 14.77
N THR A 281 -22.22 -18.02 14.67
CA THR A 281 -23.62 -17.74 15.00
C THR A 281 -24.56 -18.62 14.18
N PRO A 282 -25.51 -19.36 14.81
CA PRO A 282 -26.51 -20.13 14.08
C PRO A 282 -27.38 -19.24 13.20
N GLY A 283 -27.67 -19.70 11.97
CA GLY A 283 -28.53 -18.92 11.06
C GLY A 283 -28.15 -19.09 9.59
N PRO A 284 -28.63 -18.16 8.74
CA PRO A 284 -28.43 -18.24 7.29
C PRO A 284 -26.99 -17.91 6.84
N GLY A 285 -26.06 -17.71 7.76
CA GLY A 285 -24.74 -17.17 7.48
C GLY A 285 -24.69 -15.65 7.39
N LEU A 286 -23.50 -15.08 7.38
CA LEU A 286 -23.26 -13.65 7.39
C LEU A 286 -22.55 -13.20 6.10
N THR A 287 -22.93 -12.02 5.59
CA THR A 287 -22.22 -11.36 4.50
C THR A 287 -20.95 -10.67 5.00
N VAL A 288 -20.01 -10.37 4.10
CA VAL A 288 -18.80 -9.61 4.45
C VAL A 288 -19.15 -8.25 5.09
N ASN A 289 -20.23 -7.59 4.66
CA ASN A 289 -20.68 -6.33 5.25
C ASN A 289 -21.17 -6.49 6.69
N GLU A 290 -21.87 -7.58 7.01
CA GLU A 290 -22.27 -7.90 8.37
C GLU A 290 -21.05 -8.22 9.24
N ILE A 291 -20.11 -9.05 8.74
CA ILE A 291 -18.86 -9.39 9.42
C ILE A 291 -18.00 -8.12 9.66
N SER A 292 -17.87 -7.23 8.66
CA SER A 292 -17.11 -5.99 8.77
C SER A 292 -17.63 -5.08 9.89
N ARG A 293 -18.97 -5.01 10.06
CA ARG A 293 -19.59 -4.22 11.16
C ARG A 293 -19.32 -4.79 12.55
N GLU A 294 -19.20 -6.11 12.66
CA GLU A 294 -18.85 -6.78 13.92
C GLU A 294 -17.34 -6.69 14.24
N LEU A 295 -16.49 -6.63 13.20
CA LEU A 295 -15.05 -6.50 13.37
C LEU A 295 -14.63 -5.07 13.73
N PHE A 296 -15.26 -4.07 13.09
CA PHE A 296 -14.85 -2.68 13.16
C PHE A 296 -16.00 -1.80 13.64
N SER A 297 -15.86 -1.22 14.83
CA SER A 297 -16.84 -0.29 15.35
C SER A 297 -16.80 1.06 14.61
N ALA A 298 -17.99 1.60 14.29
CA ALA A 298 -18.21 3.00 13.92
C ALA A 298 -17.32 3.59 12.80
N LEU A 299 -17.06 2.82 11.73
CA LEU A 299 -16.36 3.33 10.55
C LEU A 299 -17.22 4.36 9.81
N ASN A 300 -16.60 5.42 9.32
CA ASN A 300 -17.24 6.45 8.52
C ASN A 300 -16.40 6.85 7.30
N GLY A 301 -17.03 7.53 6.34
CA GLY A 301 -16.36 8.01 5.14
C GLY A 301 -15.65 6.88 4.38
N TYR A 302 -14.44 7.15 3.92
CA TYR A 302 -13.62 6.20 3.15
C TYR A 302 -13.21 4.96 3.97
N ASN A 303 -13.11 5.08 5.30
CA ASN A 303 -12.75 3.97 6.18
C ASN A 303 -13.77 2.82 6.15
N VAL A 304 -15.02 3.10 5.75
CA VAL A 304 -16.03 2.04 5.52
C VAL A 304 -15.60 1.10 4.38
N LEU A 305 -15.06 1.66 3.30
CA LEU A 305 -14.55 0.87 2.17
C LEU A 305 -13.35 0.03 2.61
N LEU A 306 -12.38 0.64 3.29
CA LEU A 306 -11.21 -0.06 3.82
C LEU A 306 -11.59 -1.19 4.78
N GLY A 307 -12.58 -0.97 5.66
CA GLY A 307 -13.05 -2.01 6.57
C GLY A 307 -13.77 -3.17 5.87
N LEU A 308 -14.46 -2.89 4.76
CA LEU A 308 -15.09 -3.94 3.93
C LEU A 308 -14.02 -4.77 3.20
N GLU A 309 -13.01 -4.13 2.61
CA GLU A 309 -11.91 -4.82 1.95
C GLU A 309 -11.11 -5.66 2.95
N GLU A 310 -10.75 -5.10 4.09
CA GLU A 310 -10.02 -5.80 5.16
C GLU A 310 -10.79 -7.02 5.68
N ALA A 311 -12.10 -6.89 5.94
CA ALA A 311 -12.96 -8.01 6.32
C ALA A 311 -13.05 -9.05 5.19
N GLY A 312 -13.19 -8.59 3.95
CA GLY A 312 -13.23 -9.43 2.76
C GLY A 312 -11.97 -10.26 2.59
N ALA A 313 -10.78 -9.64 2.75
CA ALA A 313 -9.50 -10.34 2.67
C ALA A 313 -9.35 -11.45 3.72
N HIS A 314 -9.84 -11.22 4.96
CA HIS A 314 -9.83 -12.24 6.01
C HIS A 314 -10.84 -13.35 5.78
N VAL A 315 -12.05 -13.03 5.29
CA VAL A 315 -13.07 -14.02 4.91
C VAL A 315 -12.58 -14.88 3.74
N GLU A 316 -12.01 -14.25 2.70
CA GLU A 316 -11.45 -14.96 1.54
C GLU A 316 -10.32 -15.91 1.96
N TYR A 317 -9.41 -15.46 2.81
CA TYR A 317 -8.32 -16.27 3.36
C TYR A 317 -8.83 -17.51 4.10
N LEU A 318 -9.85 -17.36 4.96
CA LEU A 318 -10.47 -18.48 5.73
C LEU A 318 -11.27 -19.41 4.82
N TYR A 319 -11.98 -18.86 3.84
CA TYR A 319 -12.75 -19.65 2.87
C TYR A 319 -11.84 -20.52 2.01
N GLN A 320 -10.76 -19.96 1.46
CA GLN A 320 -9.77 -20.71 0.68
C GLN A 320 -9.12 -21.86 1.46
N ARG A 321 -9.09 -21.77 2.80
CA ARG A 321 -8.53 -22.79 3.71
C ARG A 321 -9.58 -23.73 4.29
N GLY A 322 -10.80 -23.70 3.77
CA GLY A 322 -11.88 -24.59 4.20
C GLY A 322 -12.34 -24.36 5.64
N GLN A 323 -12.14 -23.17 6.20
CA GLN A 323 -12.61 -22.84 7.56
C GLN A 323 -13.96 -22.13 7.58
N LEU A 324 -14.37 -21.61 6.43
CA LEU A 324 -15.69 -21.05 6.18
C LEU A 324 -16.35 -21.77 5.00
N ALA A 325 -17.68 -21.86 5.02
CA ALA A 325 -18.49 -22.35 3.92
C ALA A 325 -19.53 -21.31 3.49
N VAL A 326 -19.85 -21.31 2.20
CA VAL A 326 -20.98 -20.54 1.65
C VAL A 326 -22.28 -21.27 1.99
N THR A 327 -23.27 -20.54 2.50
CA THR A 327 -24.54 -21.12 3.00
C THR A 327 -25.73 -20.91 2.06
N ASN A 328 -25.67 -19.98 1.15
CA ASN A 328 -26.74 -19.62 0.22
C ASN A 328 -26.44 -20.06 -1.22
N LEU A 329 -26.00 -21.31 -1.42
CA LEU A 329 -25.57 -21.84 -2.73
C LEU A 329 -26.66 -21.74 -3.80
N ASP A 330 -27.92 -22.00 -3.46
CA ASP A 330 -29.07 -21.88 -4.41
C ASP A 330 -29.22 -20.45 -4.96
N GLU A 331 -28.94 -19.45 -4.14
CA GLU A 331 -28.98 -18.04 -4.56
C GLU A 331 -27.75 -17.71 -5.41
N VAL A 332 -26.57 -18.19 -5.02
CA VAL A 332 -25.32 -18.02 -5.78
C VAL A 332 -25.43 -18.65 -7.19
N GLU A 333 -26.12 -19.77 -7.32
CA GLU A 333 -26.33 -20.43 -8.61
C GLU A 333 -27.32 -19.67 -9.53
N ARG A 334 -28.36 -19.06 -8.97
CA ARG A 334 -29.51 -18.55 -9.74
C ARG A 334 -29.51 -17.05 -9.96
N VAL A 335 -28.86 -16.28 -9.08
CA VAL A 335 -28.88 -14.82 -9.10
C VAL A 335 -27.52 -14.28 -9.55
N PRO A 336 -27.47 -13.38 -10.55
CA PRO A 336 -26.22 -12.71 -10.92
C PRO A 336 -25.66 -11.87 -9.78
N ASN A 337 -24.43 -12.16 -9.35
CA ASN A 337 -23.73 -11.46 -8.27
C ASN A 337 -24.55 -11.29 -6.97
N PRO A 338 -25.10 -12.37 -6.38
CA PRO A 338 -25.86 -12.27 -5.14
C PRO A 338 -24.92 -11.91 -3.97
N ALA A 339 -25.51 -11.45 -2.86
CA ALA A 339 -24.77 -11.35 -1.61
C ALA A 339 -24.34 -12.75 -1.14
N ILE A 340 -23.06 -12.95 -0.90
CA ILE A 340 -22.52 -14.25 -0.45
C ILE A 340 -22.54 -14.30 1.08
N ARG A 341 -23.06 -15.42 1.63
CA ARG A 341 -23.18 -15.64 3.06
C ARG A 341 -22.24 -16.75 3.52
N TYR A 342 -21.49 -16.46 4.57
CA TYR A 342 -20.49 -17.35 5.12
C TYR A 342 -20.85 -17.83 6.51
N ARG A 343 -20.48 -19.07 6.82
CA ARG A 343 -20.58 -19.67 8.15
C ARG A 343 -19.31 -20.49 8.42
N ARG A 344 -18.91 -20.55 9.68
CA ARG A 344 -17.82 -21.42 10.13
C ARG A 344 -18.19 -22.89 9.92
N LEU A 345 -17.24 -23.69 9.43
CA LEU A 345 -17.31 -25.15 9.33
C LEU A 345 -17.04 -25.81 10.68
#